data_d99a07dd4be536f1abb7aa7dbe60b483
#
_entry.id   d99a07dd4be536f1abb7aa7dbe60b483
#
_cell.length_a   1.000
_cell.length_b   1.000
_cell.length_c   1.000
_cell.angle_alpha   90.00
_cell.angle_beta   90.00
_cell.angle_gamma   90.00
#
_symmetry.space_group_name_H-M   'P 1'
#
loop_
_entity.id
_entity.type
_entity.pdbx_description
1 polymer ?
#
loop_
_entity_poly.entity_id
_entity_poly.type
_entity_poly.pdbx_seq_one_letter_code
_entity_poly.pdbx_strand_id
1 'polypeptide(L)'
;MIKWGKNMRYYKRSHVHYSKSAMKIIALVFMLVGVTFLAVGIGFAIHQNQLKNRCTLEVNAIISDILSKDERHENDDGHVSYSTVYTPVYSYNVDGQLYTTHSNAYSSNIRYRRGQTIQIFCDPDDPETFYAPNDTTNTILTVVFCGLGGLFAIIAIVLIIVLIHIKKKQKSENNFAENELYEENNYPYDE
;
A
#
# COMPACT_ATOMS: atom_id res chain seq x y z
N MET A 1 -45.43 -51.63 -14.85
CA MET A 1 -45.75 -50.22 -14.70
C MET A 1 -44.80 -49.65 -13.67
N ILE A 2 -43.64 -49.10 -14.14
CA ILE A 2 -42.55 -48.66 -13.28
C ILE A 2 -42.66 -47.13 -13.15
N LYS A 3 -42.92 -46.64 -11.93
CA LYS A 3 -43.01 -45.23 -11.60
C LYS A 3 -41.61 -44.68 -11.31
N TRP A 4 -41.07 -43.86 -12.23
CA TRP A 4 -39.83 -43.11 -12.00
C TRP A 4 -40.11 -41.90 -11.14
N GLY A 5 -39.67 -41.94 -9.88
CA GLY A 5 -39.65 -40.78 -9.00
C GLY A 5 -38.46 -39.88 -9.32
N LYS A 6 -38.70 -38.67 -9.86
CA LYS A 6 -37.74 -37.61 -10.04
C LYS A 6 -37.35 -37.01 -8.67
N ASN A 7 -36.24 -37.44 -8.08
CA ASN A 7 -35.62 -36.76 -6.95
C ASN A 7 -34.92 -35.50 -7.47
N MET A 8 -35.62 -34.38 -7.54
CA MET A 8 -35.00 -33.06 -7.66
C MET A 8 -34.36 -32.71 -6.33
N ARG A 9 -33.03 -32.84 -6.23
CA ARG A 9 -32.28 -32.26 -5.14
C ARG A 9 -32.32 -30.75 -5.30
N TYR A 10 -33.11 -30.08 -4.50
CA TYR A 10 -33.04 -28.64 -4.31
C TYR A 10 -31.67 -28.29 -3.72
N TYR A 11 -30.81 -27.76 -4.55
CA TYR A 11 -29.55 -27.15 -4.10
C TYR A 11 -29.95 -25.88 -3.34
N LYS A 12 -29.98 -25.98 -2.00
CA LYS A 12 -30.22 -24.82 -1.11
C LYS A 12 -28.99 -23.94 -1.22
N ARG A 13 -29.03 -22.96 -2.12
CA ARG A 13 -28.02 -21.93 -2.24
C ARG A 13 -28.02 -21.16 -0.92
N SER A 14 -27.03 -21.42 -0.07
CA SER A 14 -26.80 -20.65 1.16
C SER A 14 -26.44 -19.24 0.74
N HIS A 15 -27.42 -18.34 0.76
CA HIS A 15 -27.17 -16.91 0.67
C HIS A 15 -26.46 -16.49 1.96
N VAL A 16 -25.15 -16.26 1.88
CA VAL A 16 -24.40 -15.62 2.95
C VAL A 16 -24.97 -14.21 3.08
N HIS A 17 -25.80 -14.01 4.09
CA HIS A 17 -26.40 -12.72 4.41
C HIS A 17 -25.31 -11.86 5.07
N TYR A 18 -24.46 -11.20 4.28
CA TYR A 18 -23.62 -10.14 4.79
C TYR A 18 -24.48 -9.00 5.29
N SER A 19 -24.46 -8.75 6.60
CA SER A 19 -25.14 -7.59 7.18
C SER A 19 -24.64 -6.32 6.47
N LYS A 20 -25.55 -5.48 5.98
CA LYS A 20 -25.22 -4.20 5.32
C LYS A 20 -24.30 -3.31 6.18
N SER A 21 -24.43 -3.42 7.50
CA SER A 21 -23.57 -2.73 8.46
C SER A 21 -22.13 -3.26 8.42
N ALA A 22 -21.94 -4.58 8.31
CA ALA A 22 -20.62 -5.18 8.19
C ALA A 22 -19.89 -4.72 6.91
N MET A 23 -20.59 -4.67 5.76
CA MET A 23 -20.00 -4.17 4.51
C MET A 23 -19.57 -2.70 4.59
N LYS A 24 -20.33 -1.84 5.28
CA LYS A 24 -19.96 -0.44 5.49
C LYS A 24 -18.70 -0.31 6.36
N ILE A 25 -18.61 -1.11 7.43
CA ILE A 25 -17.44 -1.12 8.32
C ILE A 25 -16.20 -1.57 7.55
N ILE A 26 -16.33 -2.65 6.77
CA ILE A 26 -15.23 -3.16 5.94
C ILE A 26 -14.78 -2.09 4.94
N ALA A 27 -15.70 -1.46 4.21
CA ALA A 27 -15.36 -0.39 3.26
C ALA A 27 -14.65 0.79 3.93
N LEU A 28 -15.09 1.18 5.15
CA LEU A 28 -14.48 2.26 5.93
C LEU A 28 -13.05 1.88 6.38
N VAL A 29 -12.84 0.65 6.84
CA VAL A 29 -11.51 0.16 7.23
C VAL A 29 -10.56 0.17 6.04
N PHE A 30 -10.98 -0.37 4.88
CA PHE A 30 -10.17 -0.36 3.66
C PHE A 30 -9.84 1.08 3.20
N MET A 31 -10.79 1.99 3.33
CA MET A 31 -10.58 3.41 3.01
C MET A 31 -9.53 4.05 3.93
N LEU A 32 -9.63 3.85 5.24
CA LEU A 32 -8.66 4.36 6.22
C LEU A 32 -7.26 3.81 5.96
N VAL A 33 -7.14 2.49 5.79
CA VAL A 33 -5.85 1.85 5.49
C VAL A 33 -5.29 2.39 4.17
N GLY A 34 -6.09 2.48 3.11
CA GLY A 34 -5.66 3.00 1.82
C GLY A 34 -5.14 4.44 1.92
N VAL A 35 -5.85 5.32 2.63
CA VAL A 35 -5.45 6.73 2.82
C VAL A 35 -4.15 6.83 3.61
N THR A 36 -3.97 6.04 4.67
CA THR A 36 -2.73 6.06 5.47
C THR A 36 -1.53 5.61 4.65
N PHE A 37 -1.64 4.53 3.88
CA PHE A 37 -0.56 4.06 2.99
C PHE A 37 -0.23 5.08 1.90
N LEU A 38 -1.23 5.70 1.27
CA LEU A 38 -1.02 6.76 0.30
C LEU A 38 -0.32 7.97 0.91
N ALA A 39 -0.73 8.42 2.09
CA ALA A 39 -0.10 9.55 2.77
C ALA A 39 1.38 9.30 3.06
N VAL A 40 1.73 8.10 3.55
CA VAL A 40 3.11 7.68 3.78
C VAL A 40 3.90 7.63 2.47
N GLY A 41 3.35 7.01 1.42
CA GLY A 41 4.01 6.92 0.11
C GLY A 41 4.26 8.29 -0.53
N ILE A 42 3.29 9.20 -0.47
CA ILE A 42 3.44 10.58 -0.93
C ILE A 42 4.48 11.33 -0.10
N GLY A 43 4.51 11.15 1.23
CA GLY A 43 5.52 11.72 2.11
C GLY A 43 6.94 11.33 1.69
N PHE A 44 7.18 10.03 1.41
CA PHE A 44 8.46 9.55 0.88
C PHE A 44 8.80 10.16 -0.49
N ALA A 45 7.82 10.26 -1.39
CA ALA A 45 8.03 10.87 -2.71
C ALA A 45 8.44 12.35 -2.62
N ILE A 46 7.76 13.11 -1.76
CA ILE A 46 8.09 14.53 -1.51
C ILE A 46 9.48 14.66 -0.93
N HIS A 47 9.81 13.87 0.10
CA HIS A 47 11.14 13.89 0.72
C HIS A 47 12.26 13.60 -0.29
N GLN A 48 12.08 12.57 -1.14
CA GLN A 48 13.04 12.26 -2.19
C GLN A 48 13.19 13.38 -3.21
N ASN A 49 12.09 14.01 -3.61
CA ASN A 49 12.12 15.10 -4.56
C ASN A 49 12.84 16.34 -3.97
N GLN A 50 12.60 16.64 -2.70
CA GLN A 50 13.30 17.71 -1.98
C GLN A 50 14.80 17.42 -1.90
N LEU A 51 15.18 16.19 -1.56
CA LEU A 51 16.58 15.78 -1.49
C LEU A 51 17.28 15.94 -2.85
N LYS A 52 16.66 15.49 -3.93
CA LYS A 52 17.18 15.66 -5.30
C LYS A 52 17.34 17.13 -5.70
N ASN A 53 16.39 17.97 -5.29
CA ASN A 53 16.44 19.41 -5.62
C ASN A 53 17.49 20.17 -4.83
N ARG A 54 17.81 19.71 -3.61
CA ARG A 54 18.85 20.30 -2.76
C ARG A 54 20.24 19.80 -3.13
N CYS A 55 20.39 18.51 -3.38
CA CYS A 55 21.66 17.88 -3.72
C CYS A 55 21.97 18.12 -5.20
N THR A 56 22.59 19.25 -5.49
CA THR A 56 22.95 19.69 -6.86
C THR A 56 24.43 19.60 -7.18
N LEU A 57 25.29 19.52 -6.16
CA LEU A 57 26.73 19.42 -6.33
C LEU A 57 27.13 17.97 -6.61
N GLU A 58 27.60 17.70 -7.82
CA GLU A 58 28.08 16.40 -8.25
C GLU A 58 29.49 16.14 -7.73
N VAL A 59 29.69 15.02 -7.02
CA VAL A 59 31.00 14.60 -6.50
C VAL A 59 31.24 13.12 -6.73
N ASN A 60 32.51 12.76 -6.91
CA ASN A 60 32.96 11.37 -6.96
C ASN A 60 33.27 10.89 -5.54
N ALA A 61 32.46 9.97 -5.03
CA ALA A 61 32.69 9.35 -3.74
C ALA A 61 33.36 7.99 -3.89
N ILE A 62 34.24 7.67 -2.96
CA ILE A 62 34.83 6.33 -2.84
C ILE A 62 34.10 5.59 -1.73
N ILE A 63 33.73 4.34 -1.97
CA ILE A 63 33.22 3.45 -0.91
C ILE A 63 34.38 3.10 0.02
N SER A 64 34.50 3.82 1.13
CA SER A 64 35.59 3.63 2.10
C SER A 64 35.39 2.40 2.97
N ASP A 65 34.14 2.10 3.32
CA ASP A 65 33.76 0.93 4.11
C ASP A 65 32.36 0.43 3.78
N ILE A 66 32.03 -0.76 4.31
CA ILE A 66 30.69 -1.34 4.27
C ILE A 66 30.36 -1.76 5.69
N LEU A 67 29.43 -1.03 6.31
CA LEU A 67 28.92 -1.37 7.64
C LEU A 67 27.95 -2.52 7.53
N SER A 68 27.99 -3.42 8.50
CA SER A 68 27.05 -4.53 8.63
C SER A 68 26.35 -4.49 9.98
N LYS A 69 25.09 -4.91 9.97
CA LYS A 69 24.26 -5.05 11.16
C LYS A 69 23.49 -6.37 11.07
N ASP A 70 23.47 -7.11 12.16
CA ASP A 70 22.63 -8.30 12.25
C ASP A 70 21.24 -7.92 12.74
N GLU A 71 20.22 -8.28 11.95
CA GLU A 71 18.82 -8.14 12.30
C GLU A 71 18.27 -9.48 12.76
N ARG A 72 17.68 -9.49 13.96
CA ARG A 72 17.04 -10.67 14.55
C ARG A 72 15.60 -10.74 14.05
N HIS A 73 15.24 -11.87 13.47
CA HIS A 73 13.87 -12.21 13.09
C HIS A 73 13.38 -13.36 13.96
N GLU A 74 12.23 -13.18 14.59
CA GLU A 74 11.57 -14.21 15.38
C GLU A 74 10.25 -14.55 14.68
N ASN A 75 10.07 -15.82 14.30
CA ASN A 75 8.85 -16.31 13.70
C ASN A 75 7.82 -16.65 14.78
N ASP A 76 6.53 -16.74 14.39
CA ASP A 76 5.41 -17.06 15.29
C ASP A 76 5.60 -18.40 16.04
N ASP A 77 6.43 -19.30 15.52
CA ASP A 77 6.81 -20.58 16.13
C ASP A 77 7.98 -20.48 17.13
N GLY A 78 8.45 -19.26 17.43
CA GLY A 78 9.56 -19.02 18.36
C GLY A 78 10.95 -19.32 17.78
N HIS A 79 11.06 -19.63 16.49
CA HIS A 79 12.35 -19.79 15.81
C HIS A 79 12.99 -18.42 15.57
N VAL A 80 14.21 -18.24 16.09
CA VAL A 80 15.02 -17.04 15.87
C VAL A 80 15.95 -17.26 14.70
N SER A 81 15.89 -16.38 13.70
CA SER A 81 16.82 -16.29 12.58
C SER A 81 17.51 -14.94 12.59
N TYR A 82 18.74 -14.90 12.09
CA TYR A 82 19.51 -13.67 11.92
C TYR A 82 19.75 -13.43 10.44
N SER A 83 19.55 -12.19 9.99
CA SER A 83 19.96 -11.74 8.67
C SER A 83 20.93 -10.59 8.81
N THR A 84 22.06 -10.65 8.09
CA THR A 84 23.00 -9.54 8.06
C THR A 84 22.62 -8.56 6.95
N VAL A 85 22.49 -7.29 7.30
CA VAL A 85 22.22 -6.18 6.37
C VAL A 85 23.39 -5.25 6.31
N TYR A 86 23.58 -4.59 5.17
CA TYR A 86 24.77 -3.82 4.83
C TYR A 86 24.41 -2.41 4.38
N THR A 87 25.26 -1.42 4.71
CA THR A 87 25.19 -0.08 4.16
C THR A 87 26.58 0.42 3.77
N PRO A 88 26.78 1.07 2.60
CA PRO A 88 28.06 1.61 2.20
C PRO A 88 28.37 2.90 2.95
N VAL A 89 29.67 3.11 3.22
CA VAL A 89 30.23 4.36 3.71
C VAL A 89 30.88 5.09 2.55
N TYR A 90 30.46 6.32 2.31
CA TYR A 90 30.94 7.18 1.24
C TYR A 90 31.95 8.16 1.78
N SER A 91 33.12 8.27 1.12
CA SER A 91 34.11 9.30 1.39
C SER A 91 34.34 10.14 0.14
N TYR A 92 34.18 11.44 0.23
CA TYR A 92 34.28 12.39 -0.87
C TYR A 92 34.84 13.73 -0.39
N ASN A 93 35.35 14.53 -1.31
CA ASN A 93 35.92 15.84 -1.03
C ASN A 93 35.03 16.93 -1.62
N VAL A 94 34.75 17.95 -0.81
CA VAL A 94 34.05 19.17 -1.23
C VAL A 94 34.93 20.35 -0.78
N ASP A 95 35.35 21.20 -1.68
CA ASP A 95 36.12 22.40 -1.44
C ASP A 95 37.39 22.15 -0.59
N GLY A 96 38.04 20.98 -0.77
CA GLY A 96 39.25 20.61 -0.05
C GLY A 96 39.00 19.93 1.31
N GLN A 97 37.76 19.85 1.76
CA GLN A 97 37.38 19.16 2.98
C GLN A 97 36.88 17.75 2.69
N LEU A 98 37.41 16.76 3.43
CA LEU A 98 36.98 15.36 3.33
C LEU A 98 35.75 15.13 4.19
N TYR A 99 34.69 14.60 3.56
CA TYR A 99 33.47 14.17 4.21
C TYR A 99 33.37 12.64 4.19
N THR A 100 32.82 12.07 5.27
CA THR A 100 32.56 10.63 5.38
C THR A 100 31.20 10.43 5.96
N THR A 101 30.31 9.82 5.18
CA THR A 101 28.91 9.62 5.55
C THR A 101 28.41 8.26 5.09
N HIS A 102 27.28 7.82 5.60
CA HIS A 102 26.64 6.56 5.19
C HIS A 102 25.13 6.75 4.99
N SER A 103 24.53 5.89 4.17
CA SER A 103 23.08 5.84 4.06
C SER A 103 22.47 5.25 5.35
N ASN A 104 21.31 5.78 5.76
CA ASN A 104 20.53 5.18 6.83
C ASN A 104 19.76 3.93 6.39
N ALA A 105 19.75 3.63 5.09
CA ALA A 105 19.12 2.47 4.51
C ALA A 105 20.10 1.29 4.46
N TYR A 106 19.68 0.17 5.02
CA TYR A 106 20.43 -1.09 4.99
C TYR A 106 19.78 -2.04 3.98
N SER A 107 20.58 -2.88 3.34
CA SER A 107 20.13 -3.88 2.37
C SER A 107 20.79 -5.22 2.65
N SER A 108 20.05 -6.32 2.51
CA SER A 108 20.60 -7.67 2.59
C SER A 108 21.52 -8.02 1.40
N ASN A 109 21.49 -7.21 0.34
CA ASN A 109 22.32 -7.41 -0.84
C ASN A 109 23.47 -6.40 -0.89
N ILE A 110 24.71 -6.88 -0.92
CA ILE A 110 25.91 -6.05 -1.08
C ILE A 110 26.01 -5.63 -2.55
N ARG A 111 25.70 -4.37 -2.83
CA ARG A 111 25.76 -3.79 -4.19
C ARG A 111 27.08 -3.10 -4.50
N TYR A 112 27.87 -2.81 -3.48
CA TYR A 112 29.09 -1.99 -3.57
C TYR A 112 30.32 -2.77 -3.08
N ARG A 113 31.50 -2.35 -3.54
CA ARG A 113 32.78 -2.88 -3.10
C ARG A 113 33.63 -1.77 -2.50
N ARG A 114 34.41 -2.07 -1.47
CA ARG A 114 35.39 -1.13 -0.93
C ARG A 114 36.36 -0.69 -2.04
N GLY A 115 36.67 0.60 -2.08
CA GLY A 115 37.50 1.22 -3.11
C GLY A 115 36.76 1.53 -4.42
N GLN A 116 35.49 1.15 -4.56
CA GLN A 116 34.68 1.51 -5.72
C GLN A 116 34.37 3.00 -5.71
N THR A 117 34.57 3.66 -6.85
CA THR A 117 34.17 5.06 -7.06
C THR A 117 32.78 5.09 -7.63
N ILE A 118 31.93 5.93 -7.07
CA ILE A 118 30.58 6.20 -7.55
C ILE A 118 30.30 7.69 -7.56
N GLN A 119 29.39 8.09 -8.41
CA GLN A 119 28.90 9.46 -8.48
C GLN A 119 27.74 9.63 -7.51
N ILE A 120 27.83 10.67 -6.68
CA ILE A 120 26.77 11.10 -5.77
C ILE A 120 26.53 12.59 -5.93
N PHE A 121 25.43 13.08 -5.43
CA PHE A 121 25.10 14.51 -5.38
C PHE A 121 24.98 14.92 -3.92
N CYS A 122 25.64 16.00 -3.52
CA CYS A 122 25.51 16.56 -2.18
C CYS A 122 24.90 17.96 -2.22
N ASP A 123 24.36 18.37 -1.08
CA ASP A 123 23.86 19.73 -0.87
C ASP A 123 25.08 20.67 -0.77
N PRO A 124 25.18 21.74 -1.59
CA PRO A 124 26.27 22.69 -1.51
C PRO A 124 26.41 23.38 -0.14
N ASP A 125 25.29 23.60 0.54
CA ASP A 125 25.23 24.30 1.82
C ASP A 125 25.43 23.33 3.01
N ASP A 126 25.17 22.04 2.81
CA ASP A 126 25.32 20.98 3.80
C ASP A 126 25.86 19.69 3.14
N PRO A 127 27.16 19.59 2.92
CA PRO A 127 27.78 18.47 2.21
C PRO A 127 27.57 17.09 2.85
N GLU A 128 27.17 17.00 4.12
CA GLU A 128 26.83 15.73 4.77
C GLU A 128 25.48 15.18 4.26
N THR A 129 24.60 16.07 3.78
CA THR A 129 23.37 15.68 3.10
C THR A 129 23.67 15.33 1.65
N PHE A 130 23.37 14.09 1.27
CA PHE A 130 23.68 13.58 -0.06
C PHE A 130 22.54 12.75 -0.66
N TYR A 131 22.57 12.64 -1.98
CA TYR A 131 21.71 11.76 -2.77
C TYR A 131 22.59 10.87 -3.65
N ALA A 132 22.42 9.54 -3.50
CA ALA A 132 23.07 8.55 -4.35
C ALA A 132 22.04 8.00 -5.36
N PRO A 133 22.19 8.26 -6.68
CA PRO A 133 21.23 7.83 -7.70
C PRO A 133 20.98 6.32 -7.75
N ASN A 134 22.01 5.54 -7.37
CA ASN A 134 21.95 4.08 -7.35
C ASN A 134 21.28 3.50 -6.09
N ASP A 135 20.98 4.33 -5.10
CA ASP A 135 20.22 3.91 -3.92
C ASP A 135 18.72 3.96 -4.24
N THR A 136 18.19 2.82 -4.68
CA THR A 136 16.80 2.67 -5.07
C THR A 136 15.87 2.34 -3.89
N THR A 137 16.40 2.23 -2.66
CA THR A 137 15.63 1.78 -1.49
C THR A 137 14.40 2.63 -1.24
N ASN A 138 14.57 3.95 -1.21
CA ASN A 138 13.46 4.88 -1.01
C ASN A 138 12.46 4.89 -2.18
N THR A 139 12.94 4.68 -3.41
CA THR A 139 12.07 4.58 -4.60
C THR A 139 11.19 3.35 -4.52
N ILE A 140 11.78 2.20 -4.17
CA ILE A 140 11.04 0.94 -3.99
C ILE A 140 9.98 1.11 -2.90
N LEU A 141 10.35 1.71 -1.76
CA LEU A 141 9.45 1.97 -0.65
C LEU A 141 8.26 2.84 -1.09
N THR A 142 8.53 3.94 -1.80
CA THR A 142 7.49 4.81 -2.37
C THR A 142 6.52 4.04 -3.28
N VAL A 143 7.05 3.25 -4.21
CA VAL A 143 6.22 2.47 -5.16
C VAL A 143 5.36 1.44 -4.42
N VAL A 144 5.92 0.75 -3.42
CA VAL A 144 5.18 -0.24 -2.62
C VAL A 144 4.04 0.42 -1.83
N PHE A 145 4.33 1.50 -1.11
CA PHE A 145 3.30 2.17 -0.31
C PHE A 145 2.21 2.81 -1.16
N CYS A 146 2.57 3.49 -2.26
CA CYS A 146 1.58 4.05 -3.18
C CYS A 146 0.77 2.96 -3.89
N GLY A 147 1.41 1.86 -4.29
CA GLY A 147 0.74 0.73 -4.94
C GLY A 147 -0.27 0.04 -4.02
N LEU A 148 0.14 -0.30 -2.80
CA LEU A 148 -0.75 -0.90 -1.80
C LEU A 148 -1.89 0.06 -1.41
N GLY A 149 -1.57 1.33 -1.16
CA GLY A 149 -2.57 2.34 -0.83
C GLY A 149 -3.60 2.52 -1.94
N GLY A 150 -3.16 2.57 -3.20
CA GLY A 150 -4.03 2.63 -4.38
C GLY A 150 -4.92 1.40 -4.51
N LEU A 151 -4.40 0.21 -4.29
CA LEU A 151 -5.16 -1.04 -4.31
C LEU A 151 -6.29 -1.02 -3.28
N PHE A 152 -5.99 -0.69 -2.02
CA PHE A 152 -6.98 -0.60 -0.95
C PHE A 152 -8.04 0.47 -1.23
N ALA A 153 -7.65 1.62 -1.78
CA ALA A 153 -8.58 2.68 -2.17
C ALA A 153 -9.56 2.21 -3.27
N ILE A 154 -9.07 1.50 -4.28
CA ILE A 154 -9.92 0.94 -5.35
C ILE A 154 -10.92 -0.06 -4.76
N ILE A 155 -10.48 -0.97 -3.89
CA ILE A 155 -11.38 -1.93 -3.23
C ILE A 155 -12.45 -1.21 -2.43
N ALA A 156 -12.10 -0.18 -1.66
CA ALA A 156 -13.05 0.62 -0.90
C ALA A 156 -14.09 1.31 -1.79
N ILE A 157 -13.66 1.91 -2.91
CA ILE A 157 -14.55 2.55 -3.88
C ILE A 157 -15.52 1.54 -4.48
N VAL A 158 -15.05 0.36 -4.90
CA VAL A 158 -15.90 -0.70 -5.45
C VAL A 158 -16.96 -1.12 -4.42
N LEU A 159 -16.57 -1.34 -3.15
CA LEU A 159 -17.50 -1.69 -2.08
C LEU A 159 -18.57 -0.60 -1.86
N ILE A 160 -18.17 0.67 -1.89
CA ILE A 160 -19.09 1.81 -1.76
C ILE A 160 -20.09 1.83 -2.93
N ILE A 161 -19.63 1.65 -4.17
CA ILE A 161 -20.51 1.60 -5.36
C ILE A 161 -21.52 0.47 -5.23
N VAL A 162 -21.07 -0.72 -4.84
CA VAL A 162 -21.96 -1.88 -4.63
C VAL A 162 -23.02 -1.58 -3.56
N LEU A 163 -22.62 -0.95 -2.43
CA LEU A 163 -23.57 -0.55 -1.37
C LEU A 163 -24.61 0.46 -1.85
N ILE A 164 -24.19 1.44 -2.67
CA ILE A 164 -25.11 2.43 -3.26
C ILE A 164 -26.10 1.74 -4.19
N HIS A 165 -25.61 0.80 -5.02
CA HIS A 165 -26.46 0.07 -5.97
C HIS A 165 -27.51 -0.80 -5.27
N ILE A 166 -27.11 -1.52 -4.21
CA ILE A 166 -28.03 -2.31 -3.37
C ILE A 166 -29.09 -1.43 -2.72
N LYS A 167 -28.71 -0.25 -2.20
CA LYS A 167 -29.65 0.70 -1.61
C LYS A 167 -30.68 1.21 -2.63
N LYS A 168 -30.20 1.55 -3.85
CA LYS A 168 -31.09 2.04 -4.92
C LYS A 168 -32.12 1.00 -5.33
N LYS A 169 -31.69 -0.27 -5.48
CA LYS A 169 -32.58 -1.38 -5.83
C LYS A 169 -33.67 -1.60 -4.78
N GLN A 170 -33.31 -1.62 -3.49
CA GLN A 170 -34.28 -1.80 -2.39
C GLN A 170 -35.27 -0.66 -2.29
N LYS A 171 -34.86 0.59 -2.51
CA LYS A 171 -35.78 1.72 -2.52
C LYS A 171 -36.81 1.59 -3.65
N SER A 172 -36.38 1.09 -4.83
CA SER A 172 -37.31 0.84 -5.96
C SER A 172 -38.29 -0.27 -5.64
N GLU A 173 -37.86 -1.37 -5.03
CA GLU A 173 -38.73 -2.48 -4.65
C GLU A 173 -39.74 -2.08 -3.57
N ASN A 174 -39.31 -1.29 -2.56
CA ASN A 174 -40.21 -0.80 -1.51
C ASN A 174 -41.26 0.17 -2.06
N ASN A 175 -40.85 1.10 -2.95
CA ASN A 175 -41.82 2.02 -3.58
C ASN A 175 -42.84 1.27 -4.46
N PHE A 176 -42.43 0.17 -5.11
CA PHE A 176 -43.33 -0.65 -5.91
C PHE A 176 -44.36 -1.36 -5.03
N ALA A 177 -43.88 -1.98 -3.95
CA ALA A 177 -44.76 -2.66 -2.98
C ALA A 177 -45.74 -1.70 -2.28
N GLU A 178 -45.29 -0.46 -1.99
CA GLU A 178 -46.14 0.57 -1.39
C GLU A 178 -47.25 1.01 -2.37
N ASN A 179 -46.93 1.19 -3.65
CA ASN A 179 -47.92 1.53 -4.68
C ASN A 179 -48.95 0.42 -4.92
N GLU A 180 -48.53 -0.86 -4.93
CA GLU A 180 -49.45 -1.99 -5.03
C GLU A 180 -50.43 -2.02 -3.86
N LEU A 181 -49.96 -1.77 -2.63
CA LEU A 181 -50.83 -1.69 -1.45
C LEU A 181 -51.83 -0.52 -1.51
N TYR A 182 -51.45 0.61 -2.10
CA TYR A 182 -52.35 1.75 -2.30
C TYR A 182 -53.40 1.46 -3.36
N GLU A 183 -53.08 0.73 -4.43
CA GLU A 183 -54.05 0.33 -5.46
C GLU A 183 -55.02 -0.70 -4.91
N GLU A 184 -54.58 -1.72 -4.17
CA GLU A 184 -55.44 -2.77 -3.59
C GLU A 184 -56.46 -2.21 -2.58
N ASN A 185 -56.08 -1.21 -1.79
CA ASN A 185 -56.96 -0.58 -0.80
C ASN A 185 -57.96 0.44 -1.41
N ASN A 186 -57.73 0.89 -2.64
CA ASN A 186 -58.60 1.90 -3.29
C ASN A 186 -59.58 1.34 -4.31
N TYR A 187 -59.68 0.00 -4.53
CA TYR A 187 -60.75 -0.59 -5.29
C TYR A 187 -61.97 -0.72 -4.40
N PRO A 188 -63.10 0.02 -4.64
CA PRO A 188 -64.35 -0.25 -3.98
C PRO A 188 -64.84 -1.60 -4.47
N TYR A 189 -65.12 -2.51 -3.53
CA TYR A 189 -65.85 -3.71 -3.84
C TYR A 189 -67.26 -3.26 -4.27
N ASP A 190 -67.53 -3.29 -5.59
CA ASP A 190 -68.90 -3.16 -6.11
C ASP A 190 -69.66 -4.43 -5.73
N GLU A 191 -70.61 -4.29 -4.79
CA GLU A 191 -71.66 -5.30 -4.48
C GLU A 191 -72.70 -5.38 -5.59
#